data_9351c904ede1b267f6710b83fe20dd90
#
_entry.id   9351c904ede1b267f6710b83fe20dd90
#
_cell.length_a   1.000
_cell.length_b   1.000
_cell.length_c   1.000
_cell.angle_alpha   90.00
_cell.angle_beta   90.00
_cell.angle_gamma   90.00
#
_symmetry.space_group_name_H-M   'P 1'
#
loop_
_entity.id
_entity.type
_entity.pdbx_description
1 polymer ?
#
loop_
_entity_poly.entity_id
_entity_poly.type
_entity_poly.pdbx_seq_one_letter_code
_entity_poly.pdbx_strand_id
1 'polypeptide(L)'
;YSDTNADGSFFHRRPGIAQFKLSRDETGRIHNPRDQYPGGFTPRFHGNVIDQGFTGGIRGDVNGWNYDFSARSGENQIRYILDNTRNPSMGAASPSKFRPGNLVNDEFAINMDFSKEFDVGMANDMNFAFGLEWREEGYTIEQGDTPSWTVGPYAGKDPHNFDVTATEAAAAGETRVAGCYI
;
A
#
# COMPACT_ATOMS: atom_id res chain seq x y z
N TYR A 1 -13.69 -9.60 -4.46
CA TYR A 1 -14.93 -10.24 -4.02
C TYR A 1 -14.68 -11.73 -3.95
N SER A 2 -14.66 -12.27 -2.78
CA SER A 2 -14.60 -13.72 -2.57
C SER A 2 -15.99 -14.22 -2.18
N ASP A 3 -16.32 -15.37 -2.68
CA ASP A 3 -17.57 -16.05 -2.37
C ASP A 3 -17.27 -17.41 -1.75
N THR A 4 -18.23 -18.02 -1.12
CA THR A 4 -18.07 -19.33 -0.50
C THR A 4 -19.05 -20.33 -1.11
N ASN A 5 -18.56 -21.53 -1.38
CA ASN A 5 -19.39 -22.66 -1.75
C ASN A 5 -20.22 -23.16 -0.55
N ALA A 6 -21.16 -24.05 -0.81
CA ALA A 6 -21.99 -24.67 0.23
C ALA A 6 -21.19 -25.46 1.27
N ASP A 7 -20.01 -25.97 0.91
CA ASP A 7 -19.07 -26.69 1.77
C ASP A 7 -18.15 -25.74 2.58
N GLY A 8 -18.26 -24.42 2.34
CA GLY A 8 -17.45 -23.42 3.01
C GLY A 8 -16.13 -23.08 2.35
N SER A 9 -15.78 -23.69 1.21
CA SER A 9 -14.60 -23.30 0.45
C SER A 9 -14.77 -21.93 -0.18
N PHE A 10 -13.66 -21.23 -0.39
CA PHE A 10 -13.65 -19.93 -1.06
C PHE A 10 -13.41 -20.08 -2.55
N PHE A 11 -14.00 -19.19 -3.32
CA PHE A 11 -13.63 -19.01 -4.72
C PHE A 11 -13.70 -17.53 -5.11
N HIS A 12 -12.93 -17.15 -6.10
CA HIS A 12 -13.01 -15.85 -6.72
C HIS A 12 -14.08 -15.82 -7.80
N ARG A 13 -14.87 -14.76 -7.85
CA ARG A 13 -15.88 -14.57 -8.90
C ARG A 13 -15.30 -14.16 -10.25
N ARG A 14 -14.00 -13.96 -10.35
CA ARG A 14 -13.36 -13.65 -11.64
C ARG A 14 -13.35 -14.90 -12.52
N PRO A 15 -13.83 -14.82 -13.78
CA PRO A 15 -13.75 -15.93 -14.71
C PRO A 15 -12.30 -16.43 -14.85
N GLY A 16 -12.11 -17.73 -14.79
CA GLY A 16 -10.80 -18.38 -14.94
C GLY A 16 -9.93 -18.41 -13.70
N ILE A 17 -10.41 -17.93 -12.56
CA ILE A 17 -9.69 -18.06 -11.29
C ILE A 17 -10.23 -19.26 -10.51
N ALA A 18 -9.33 -20.12 -10.11
CA ALA A 18 -9.63 -21.29 -9.33
C ALA A 18 -10.10 -21.00 -7.92
N GLN A 19 -10.82 -21.93 -7.36
CA GLN A 19 -11.17 -21.94 -5.94
C GLN A 19 -9.91 -22.00 -5.09
N PHE A 20 -9.96 -21.30 -3.95
CA PHE A 20 -8.96 -21.51 -2.91
C PHE A 20 -9.15 -22.90 -2.31
N LYS A 21 -8.06 -23.56 -2.11
CA LYS A 21 -8.07 -24.89 -1.61
C LYS A 21 -8.20 -25.00 -0.13
N LEU A 22 -8.77 -26.09 0.26
CA LEU A 22 -8.88 -26.47 1.65
C LEU A 22 -7.50 -26.88 2.17
N SER A 23 -7.07 -26.28 3.24
CA SER A 23 -5.92 -26.69 4.04
C SER A 23 -6.41 -27.42 5.30
N ARG A 24 -5.52 -28.17 5.94
CA ARG A 24 -5.83 -28.78 7.23
C ARG A 24 -5.45 -27.84 8.37
N ASP A 25 -6.24 -27.87 9.43
CA ASP A 25 -5.91 -27.23 10.68
C ASP A 25 -4.94 -28.12 11.51
N GLU A 26 -4.54 -27.61 12.67
CA GLU A 26 -3.62 -28.32 13.58
C GLU A 26 -4.16 -29.67 14.08
N THR A 27 -5.46 -29.86 13.99
CA THR A 27 -6.12 -31.12 14.38
C THR A 27 -6.23 -32.12 13.22
N GLY A 28 -5.74 -31.76 12.03
CA GLY A 28 -5.85 -32.56 10.82
C GLY A 28 -7.20 -32.47 10.12
N ARG A 29 -8.15 -31.68 10.63
CA ARG A 29 -9.44 -31.40 10.00
C ARG A 29 -9.27 -30.45 8.86
N ILE A 30 -10.04 -30.57 7.80
CA ILE A 30 -10.07 -29.59 6.71
C ILE A 30 -10.48 -28.24 7.28
N HIS A 31 -9.61 -27.25 7.12
CA HIS A 31 -9.87 -25.89 7.59
C HIS A 31 -10.97 -25.25 6.76
N ASN A 32 -12.03 -24.84 7.43
CA ASN A 32 -13.15 -24.15 6.81
C ASN A 32 -13.08 -22.65 7.13
N PRO A 33 -12.88 -21.78 6.14
CA PRO A 33 -12.89 -20.34 6.35
C PRO A 33 -14.15 -19.78 7.01
N ARG A 34 -15.28 -20.49 6.93
CA ARG A 34 -16.51 -20.12 7.65
C ARG A 34 -16.39 -20.22 9.17
N ASP A 35 -15.44 -20.98 9.69
CA ASP A 35 -15.17 -21.02 11.13
C ASP A 35 -14.71 -19.64 11.63
N GLN A 36 -13.99 -18.90 10.76
CA GLN A 36 -13.53 -17.54 11.03
C GLN A 36 -14.53 -16.47 10.55
N TYR A 37 -15.19 -16.71 9.43
CA TYR A 37 -16.10 -15.77 8.77
C TYR A 37 -17.42 -16.46 8.37
N PRO A 38 -18.34 -16.74 9.33
CA PRO A 38 -19.57 -17.51 9.06
C PRO A 38 -20.48 -16.90 7.98
N GLY A 39 -20.48 -15.57 7.88
CA GLY A 39 -21.27 -14.81 6.91
C GLY A 39 -20.48 -14.35 5.66
N GLY A 40 -19.25 -14.86 5.48
CA GLY A 40 -18.32 -14.29 4.51
C GLY A 40 -17.62 -13.04 5.05
N PHE A 41 -16.77 -12.39 4.21
CA PHE A 41 -16.06 -11.19 4.64
C PHE A 41 -15.83 -10.23 3.47
N THR A 42 -15.71 -8.97 3.81
CA THR A 42 -15.29 -7.90 2.90
C THR A 42 -14.01 -7.30 3.45
N PRO A 43 -12.88 -7.45 2.77
CA PRO A 43 -11.64 -6.81 3.16
C PRO A 43 -11.80 -5.28 3.21
N ARG A 44 -11.21 -4.67 4.23
CA ARG A 44 -11.19 -3.21 4.40
C ARG A 44 -9.75 -2.73 4.35
N PHE A 45 -9.49 -1.83 3.43
CA PHE A 45 -8.19 -1.19 3.28
C PHE A 45 -8.26 0.25 3.75
N HIS A 46 -7.40 0.60 4.69
CA HIS A 46 -7.33 1.92 5.29
C HIS A 46 -5.95 2.53 5.05
N GLY A 47 -5.93 3.83 4.79
CA GLY A 47 -4.72 4.64 4.81
C GLY A 47 -4.83 5.70 5.90
N ASN A 48 -3.86 5.73 6.81
CA ASN A 48 -3.71 6.83 7.76
C ASN A 48 -2.61 7.74 7.24
N VAL A 49 -3.00 8.97 6.85
CA VAL A 49 -2.09 9.96 6.25
C VAL A 49 -1.64 10.91 7.35
N ILE A 50 -0.34 11.11 7.43
CA ILE A 50 0.31 12.12 8.28
C ILE A 50 1.09 13.01 7.34
N ASP A 51 0.84 14.32 7.42
CA ASP A 51 1.49 15.32 6.60
C ASP A 51 2.03 16.43 7.50
N GLN A 52 3.29 16.73 7.37
CA GLN A 52 3.96 17.74 8.17
C GLN A 52 4.98 18.50 7.33
N GLY A 53 5.05 19.79 7.54
CA GLY A 53 5.97 20.63 6.81
C GLY A 53 6.41 21.84 7.61
N PHE A 54 7.61 22.27 7.34
CA PHE A 54 8.22 23.45 7.93
C PHE A 54 8.84 24.32 6.85
N THR A 55 8.56 25.62 6.88
CA THR A 55 9.14 26.59 5.96
C THR A 55 9.64 27.78 6.75
N GLY A 56 10.83 28.23 6.43
CA GLY A 56 11.41 29.46 6.99
C GLY A 56 12.22 30.20 5.95
N GLY A 57 12.26 31.50 6.08
CA GLY A 57 13.00 32.35 5.10
C GLY A 57 13.21 33.76 5.56
N ILE A 58 13.98 34.49 4.78
CA ILE A 58 14.22 35.94 4.93
C ILE A 58 14.01 36.61 3.59
N ARG A 59 13.39 37.79 3.61
CA ARG A 59 13.23 38.62 2.43
C ARG A 59 13.54 40.06 2.76
N GLY A 60 13.99 40.79 1.79
CA GLY A 60 14.32 42.21 1.98
C GLY A 60 14.65 42.89 0.68
N ASP A 61 15.12 44.14 0.82
CA ASP A 61 15.59 44.97 -0.25
C ASP A 61 17.02 45.47 0.07
N VAL A 62 17.88 45.46 -0.94
CA VAL A 62 19.20 46.02 -0.86
C VAL A 62 19.58 46.65 -2.21
N ASN A 63 19.87 47.97 -2.22
CA ASN A 63 20.22 48.73 -3.42
C ASN A 63 19.21 48.59 -4.58
N GLY A 64 17.91 48.53 -4.22
CA GLY A 64 16.82 48.36 -5.16
C GLY A 64 16.66 46.94 -5.72
N TRP A 65 17.40 45.97 -5.20
CA TRP A 65 17.18 44.57 -5.44
C TRP A 65 16.31 43.98 -4.33
N ASN A 66 15.17 43.46 -4.68
CA ASN A 66 14.39 42.59 -3.78
C ASN A 66 15.00 41.20 -3.79
N TYR A 67 15.12 40.60 -2.62
CA TYR A 67 15.56 39.23 -2.45
C TYR A 67 14.61 38.43 -1.55
N ASP A 68 14.45 37.16 -1.85
CA ASP A 68 13.76 36.17 -0.99
C ASP A 68 14.62 34.90 -0.94
N PHE A 69 14.99 34.51 0.27
CA PHE A 69 15.67 33.26 0.54
C PHE A 69 14.80 32.46 1.44
N SER A 70 14.44 31.25 1.02
CA SER A 70 13.63 30.34 1.82
C SER A 70 14.15 28.92 1.77
N ALA A 71 13.89 28.20 2.84
CA ALA A 71 14.11 26.76 2.92
C ALA A 71 12.83 26.10 3.44
N ARG A 72 12.51 24.93 2.90
CA ARG A 72 11.40 24.12 3.35
C ARG A 72 11.81 22.68 3.54
N SER A 73 11.20 22.04 4.54
CA SER A 73 11.30 20.60 4.75
C SER A 73 9.89 20.07 4.97
N GLY A 74 9.57 18.98 4.31
CA GLY A 74 8.25 18.35 4.40
C GLY A 74 8.37 16.83 4.45
N GLU A 75 7.42 16.20 5.11
CA GLU A 75 7.27 14.75 5.15
C GLU A 75 5.79 14.41 5.02
N ASN A 76 5.49 13.48 4.13
CA ASN A 76 4.19 12.85 4.00
C ASN A 76 4.33 11.37 4.24
N GLN A 77 3.58 10.82 5.19
CA GLN A 77 3.58 9.39 5.49
C GLN A 77 2.17 8.82 5.33
N ILE A 78 2.06 7.69 4.64
CA ILE A 78 0.84 6.90 4.55
C ILE A 78 1.09 5.55 5.23
N ARG A 79 0.33 5.28 6.29
CA ARG A 79 0.36 3.99 7.01
C ARG A 79 -0.83 3.15 6.57
N TYR A 80 -0.56 2.02 5.95
CA TYR A 80 -1.61 1.13 5.48
C TYR A 80 -2.01 0.10 6.54
N ILE A 81 -3.32 -0.14 6.59
CA ILE A 81 -3.94 -1.17 7.41
C ILE A 81 -4.95 -1.91 6.54
N LEU A 82 -4.85 -3.22 6.52
CA LEU A 82 -5.80 -4.10 5.86
C LEU A 82 -6.43 -4.97 6.93
N ASP A 83 -7.72 -4.86 7.13
CA ASP A 83 -8.46 -5.65 8.11
C ASP A 83 -9.62 -6.44 7.48
N ASN A 84 -10.21 -7.29 8.29
CA ASN A 84 -11.30 -8.19 7.88
C ASN A 84 -10.92 -9.01 6.64
N THR A 85 -9.72 -9.57 6.65
CA THR A 85 -9.16 -10.35 5.53
C THR A 85 -8.29 -11.49 6.07
N ARG A 86 -7.66 -12.22 5.18
CA ARG A 86 -6.72 -13.28 5.53
C ARG A 86 -5.66 -13.48 4.46
N ASN A 87 -4.54 -14.05 4.84
CA ASN A 87 -3.53 -14.58 3.94
C ASN A 87 -3.82 -16.08 3.70
N PRO A 88 -4.36 -16.48 2.53
CA PRO A 88 -4.75 -17.85 2.29
C PRO A 88 -3.59 -18.84 2.38
N SER A 89 -2.37 -18.39 2.08
CA SER A 89 -1.18 -19.24 2.14
C SER A 89 -0.82 -19.69 3.56
N MET A 90 -1.35 -19.03 4.57
CA MET A 90 -1.15 -19.36 5.98
C MET A 90 -2.24 -20.28 6.57
N GLY A 91 -3.29 -20.57 5.80
CA GLY A 91 -4.40 -21.42 6.26
C GLY A 91 -5.07 -20.90 7.53
N ALA A 92 -5.26 -21.79 8.50
CA ALA A 92 -5.91 -21.47 9.78
C ALA A 92 -5.11 -20.49 10.65
N ALA A 93 -3.79 -20.43 10.48
CA ALA A 93 -2.90 -19.54 11.23
C ALA A 93 -2.92 -18.08 10.72
N SER A 94 -3.68 -17.79 9.66
CA SER A 94 -3.75 -16.43 9.11
C SER A 94 -4.36 -15.44 10.09
N PRO A 95 -3.69 -14.32 10.37
CA PRO A 95 -4.34 -13.19 11.04
C PRO A 95 -5.50 -12.63 10.18
N SER A 96 -6.36 -11.85 10.81
CA SER A 96 -7.45 -11.13 10.14
C SER A 96 -7.14 -9.66 9.86
N LYS A 97 -6.01 -9.18 10.37
CA LYS A 97 -5.55 -7.79 10.24
C LYS A 97 -4.07 -7.77 9.92
N PHE A 98 -3.70 -6.91 8.99
CA PHE A 98 -2.34 -6.76 8.48
C PHE A 98 -1.96 -5.29 8.41
N ARG A 99 -0.65 -5.04 8.53
CA ARG A 99 -0.02 -3.77 8.21
C ARG A 99 0.95 -3.99 7.06
N PRO A 100 0.51 -3.80 5.81
CA PRO A 100 1.34 -4.12 4.64
C PRO A 100 2.62 -3.32 4.54
N GLY A 101 2.64 -2.14 5.15
CA GLY A 101 3.79 -1.23 5.16
C GLY A 101 3.36 0.21 5.17
N ASN A 102 4.36 1.08 5.12
CA ASN A 102 4.15 2.52 5.03
C ASN A 102 4.87 3.06 3.81
N LEU A 103 4.35 4.15 3.27
CA LEU A 103 5.01 4.96 2.27
C LEU A 103 5.39 6.28 2.91
N VAL A 104 6.64 6.67 2.79
CA VAL A 104 7.16 7.93 3.30
C VAL A 104 7.76 8.70 2.15
N ASN A 105 7.29 9.92 1.96
CA ASN A 105 7.86 10.86 1.02
C ASN A 105 8.39 12.06 1.81
N ASP A 106 9.66 12.36 1.67
CA ASP A 106 10.31 13.51 2.28
C ASP A 106 10.83 14.44 1.21
N GLU A 107 10.80 15.72 1.51
CA GLU A 107 11.29 16.79 0.64
C GLU A 107 12.09 17.80 1.44
N PHE A 108 13.19 18.23 0.86
CA PHE A 108 13.92 19.42 1.29
C PHE A 108 14.20 20.32 0.10
N ALA A 109 13.92 21.62 0.24
CA ALA A 109 14.19 22.58 -0.83
C ALA A 109 14.73 23.90 -0.28
N ILE A 110 15.58 24.54 -1.08
CA ILE A 110 16.08 25.90 -0.88
C ILE A 110 15.74 26.70 -2.11
N ASN A 111 15.16 27.88 -1.91
CA ASN A 111 14.83 28.84 -2.96
C ASN A 111 15.57 30.14 -2.73
N MET A 112 15.98 30.76 -3.82
CA MET A 112 16.60 32.08 -3.87
C MET A 112 15.98 32.83 -5.03
N ASP A 113 15.28 33.92 -4.73
CA ASP A 113 14.63 34.76 -5.73
C ASP A 113 15.14 36.17 -5.62
N PHE A 114 15.34 36.81 -6.77
CA PHE A 114 15.79 38.18 -6.89
C PHE A 114 14.98 38.94 -7.94
N SER A 115 14.65 40.17 -7.67
CA SER A 115 14.04 41.06 -8.67
C SER A 115 14.46 42.50 -8.50
N LYS A 116 14.47 43.22 -9.61
CA LYS A 116 14.74 44.66 -9.64
C LYS A 116 14.00 45.33 -10.78
N GLU A 117 13.49 46.50 -10.51
CA GLU A 117 12.92 47.40 -11.50
C GLU A 117 13.98 48.36 -12.06
N PHE A 118 13.96 48.57 -13.36
CA PHE A 118 14.86 49.45 -14.10
C PHE A 118 14.04 50.42 -14.93
N ASP A 119 14.30 51.70 -14.73
CA ASP A 119 13.80 52.73 -15.65
C ASP A 119 14.59 52.65 -16.99
N VAL A 120 13.90 52.24 -18.02
CA VAL A 120 14.46 52.08 -19.38
C VAL A 120 13.88 53.09 -20.34
N GLY A 121 13.25 54.16 -19.83
CA GLY A 121 12.64 55.22 -20.62
C GLY A 121 11.36 54.82 -21.34
N MET A 122 10.70 53.74 -20.90
CA MET A 122 9.38 53.34 -21.36
C MET A 122 8.29 53.92 -20.45
N ALA A 123 7.01 53.70 -20.82
CA ALA A 123 5.88 54.17 -20.04
C ALA A 123 5.79 53.54 -18.64
N ASN A 124 6.39 52.37 -18.44
CA ASN A 124 6.53 51.68 -17.16
C ASN A 124 7.96 51.15 -17.04
N ASP A 125 8.44 50.99 -15.80
CA ASP A 125 9.71 50.37 -15.51
C ASP A 125 9.75 48.92 -15.94
N MET A 126 10.90 48.46 -16.38
CA MET A 126 11.11 47.06 -16.73
C MET A 126 11.47 46.26 -15.46
N ASN A 127 10.69 45.24 -15.15
CA ASN A 127 11.01 44.34 -14.05
C ASN A 127 11.89 43.20 -14.58
N PHE A 128 13.06 43.06 -13.97
CA PHE A 128 13.95 41.90 -14.17
C PHE A 128 13.92 41.01 -12.93
N ALA A 129 13.63 39.71 -13.13
CA ALA A 129 13.59 38.74 -12.05
C ALA A 129 14.30 37.45 -12.46
N PHE A 130 14.99 36.84 -11.53
CA PHE A 130 15.54 35.49 -11.66
C PHE A 130 15.50 34.75 -10.33
N GLY A 131 15.48 33.43 -10.39
CA GLY A 131 15.48 32.57 -9.20
C GLY A 131 16.29 31.31 -9.41
N LEU A 132 16.69 30.71 -8.30
CA LEU A 132 17.35 29.43 -8.23
C LEU A 132 16.63 28.59 -7.21
N GLU A 133 16.35 27.33 -7.56
CA GLU A 133 15.82 26.33 -6.63
C GLU A 133 16.73 25.12 -6.62
N TRP A 134 17.02 24.62 -5.44
CA TRP A 134 17.57 23.28 -5.23
C TRP A 134 16.58 22.48 -4.42
N ARG A 135 16.26 21.27 -4.90
CA ARG A 135 15.29 20.37 -4.28
C ARG A 135 15.85 18.96 -4.23
N GLU A 136 15.63 18.32 -3.11
CA GLU A 136 15.89 16.91 -2.91
C GLU A 136 14.58 16.23 -2.44
N GLU A 137 14.23 15.13 -3.06
CA GLU A 137 13.06 14.33 -2.71
C GLU A 137 13.49 12.92 -2.40
N GLY A 138 13.01 12.40 -1.27
CA GLY A 138 13.20 11.03 -0.84
C GLY A 138 11.89 10.24 -0.90
N TYR A 139 11.96 8.99 -1.28
CA TYR A 139 10.82 8.10 -1.21
C TYR A 139 11.23 6.78 -0.60
N THR A 140 10.59 6.44 0.53
CA THR A 140 10.89 5.23 1.29
C THR A 140 9.65 4.36 1.41
N ILE A 141 9.82 3.07 1.12
CA ILE A 141 8.82 2.05 1.39
C ILE A 141 9.26 1.29 2.62
N GLU A 142 8.52 1.45 3.72
CA GLU A 142 8.76 0.72 4.95
C GLU A 142 8.02 -0.61 4.92
N GLN A 143 8.75 -1.67 5.21
CA GLN A 143 8.19 -3.01 5.26
C GLN A 143 7.20 -3.15 6.42
N GLY A 144 6.08 -3.78 6.15
CA GLY A 144 5.04 -4.06 7.13
C GLY A 144 5.28 -5.31 7.97
N ASP A 145 4.22 -5.76 8.62
CA ASP A 145 4.26 -6.97 9.45
C ASP A 145 4.48 -8.24 8.63
N THR A 146 5.20 -9.20 9.21
CA THR A 146 5.60 -10.44 8.54
C THR A 146 4.43 -11.18 7.86
N PRO A 147 3.25 -11.34 8.48
CA PRO A 147 2.14 -12.04 7.83
C PRO A 147 1.60 -11.36 6.57
N SER A 148 1.86 -10.06 6.38
CA SER A 148 1.36 -9.31 5.23
C SER A 148 2.10 -9.61 3.93
N TRP A 149 3.35 -10.05 4.01
CA TRP A 149 4.22 -10.30 2.86
C TRP A 149 4.85 -11.70 2.83
N THR A 150 4.81 -12.43 3.95
CA THR A 150 5.39 -13.77 4.01
C THR A 150 4.49 -14.78 3.33
N VAL A 151 5.12 -15.62 2.55
CA VAL A 151 4.49 -16.80 1.94
C VAL A 151 4.32 -17.88 3.01
N GLY A 152 3.10 -18.29 3.26
CA GLY A 152 2.78 -19.35 4.21
C GLY A 152 3.06 -20.76 3.68
N PRO A 153 2.94 -21.77 4.54
CA PRO A 153 3.31 -23.15 4.20
C PRO A 153 2.49 -23.79 3.06
N TYR A 154 1.35 -23.19 2.71
CA TYR A 154 0.47 -23.72 1.66
C TYR A 154 0.71 -23.12 0.28
N ALA A 155 1.46 -22.03 0.15
CA ALA A 155 1.65 -21.35 -1.13
C ALA A 155 2.63 -22.02 -2.08
N GLY A 156 3.65 -22.67 -1.57
CA GLY A 156 4.69 -23.32 -2.38
C GLY A 156 4.33 -24.71 -2.91
N LYS A 157 3.11 -25.18 -2.63
CA LYS A 157 2.65 -26.49 -3.09
C LYS A 157 1.89 -26.38 -4.40
N ASP A 158 1.75 -27.52 -5.08
CA ASP A 158 0.84 -27.64 -6.19
C ASP A 158 -0.46 -26.89 -5.85
N PRO A 159 -0.84 -25.89 -6.65
CA PRO A 159 -2.01 -25.09 -6.40
C PRO A 159 -3.28 -25.92 -6.29
N HIS A 160 -3.17 -27.17 -6.64
CA HIS A 160 -4.23 -28.12 -6.52
C HIS A 160 -4.13 -28.98 -5.28
N ASN A 161 -3.15 -28.82 -4.48
CA ASN A 161 -2.93 -29.80 -3.46
C ASN A 161 -2.61 -29.25 -2.10
N PHE A 162 -2.59 -28.11 -1.80
CA PHE A 162 -2.26 -27.78 -0.45
C PHE A 162 -1.92 -29.10 0.31
N ASP A 163 -2.52 -29.64 1.14
CA ASP A 163 -2.32 -30.97 1.73
C ASP A 163 -3.57 -31.87 1.66
N VAL A 164 -4.48 -31.53 0.76
CA VAL A 164 -5.73 -32.27 0.51
C VAL A 164 -5.69 -32.95 -0.84
N THR A 165 -5.90 -34.25 -0.86
CA THR A 165 -5.94 -35.05 -2.08
C THR A 165 -7.19 -34.77 -2.93
N ALA A 166 -7.14 -35.16 -4.21
CA ALA A 166 -8.30 -35.03 -5.10
C ALA A 166 -9.54 -35.69 -4.56
N THR A 167 -9.36 -36.87 -3.97
CA THR A 167 -10.46 -37.67 -3.40
C THR A 167 -11.07 -36.99 -2.20
N GLU A 168 -10.26 -36.46 -1.31
CA GLU A 168 -10.73 -35.72 -0.13
C GLU A 168 -11.44 -34.43 -0.49
N ALA A 169 -10.92 -33.70 -1.48
CA ALA A 169 -11.55 -32.47 -1.99
C ALA A 169 -12.90 -32.79 -2.64
N ALA A 170 -13.00 -33.87 -3.41
CA ALA A 170 -14.27 -34.32 -4.01
C ALA A 170 -15.27 -34.78 -2.93
N ALA A 171 -14.80 -35.45 -1.90
CA ALA A 171 -15.65 -35.87 -0.76
C ALA A 171 -16.17 -34.65 0.04
N ALA A 172 -15.44 -33.56 0.05
CA ALA A 172 -15.85 -32.29 0.63
C ALA A 172 -16.73 -31.42 -0.31
N GLY A 173 -17.06 -31.91 -1.50
CA GLY A 173 -17.87 -31.21 -2.49
C GLY A 173 -17.09 -30.16 -3.30
N GLU A 174 -15.76 -30.18 -3.25
CA GLU A 174 -14.93 -29.23 -3.93
C GLU A 174 -14.50 -29.69 -5.33
N THR A 175 -14.68 -28.84 -6.32
CA THR A 175 -14.17 -29.08 -7.66
C THR A 175 -12.76 -28.52 -7.79
N ARG A 176 -11.80 -29.35 -8.15
CA ARG A 176 -10.44 -28.88 -8.45
C ARG A 176 -10.41 -28.21 -9.81
N VAL A 177 -10.11 -26.93 -9.81
CA VAL A 177 -9.89 -26.15 -11.02
C VAL A 177 -8.43 -25.72 -11.08
N ALA A 178 -7.81 -25.82 -12.24
CA ALA A 178 -6.42 -25.42 -12.43
C ALA A 178 -6.19 -23.95 -12.09
N GLY A 179 -5.33 -23.75 -11.16
CA GLY A 179 -4.48 -22.62 -10.97
C GLY A 179 -5.03 -21.22 -10.69
N CYS A 180 -5.17 -20.83 -9.46
CA CYS A 180 -4.88 -19.44 -9.13
C CYS A 180 -3.60 -19.37 -8.33
N TYR A 181 -2.66 -18.59 -8.82
CA TYR A 181 -1.47 -18.20 -8.10
C TYR A 181 -1.70 -16.79 -7.55
N ILE A 182 -1.27 -16.57 -6.35
CA ILE A 182 -1.16 -15.23 -5.78
C ILE A 182 0.22 -14.71 -6.12
#